data_06cce4a18c465376e5c1aec1b6a84cc2
#
_entry.id   06cce4a18c465376e5c1aec1b6a84cc2
#
_cell.length_a   1.000
_cell.length_b   1.000
_cell.length_c   1.000
_cell.angle_alpha   90.00
_cell.angle_beta   90.00
_cell.angle_gamma   90.00
#
_symmetry.space_group_name_H-M   'P 1'
#
loop_
_entity.id
_entity.type
_entity.pdbx_description
1 polymer ?
#
loop_
_entity_poly.entity_id
_entity_poly.type
_entity_poly.pdbx_seq_one_letter_code
_entity_poly.pdbx_strand_id
1 'polypeptide(L)'
;MGKYSVPQEIRDMKPSGSMVKAQAQRYYVYEYSSTKVKVYLEDGSFKWKTVTKMGKCIGQITMEDGFIPNKNALTSDDITIKEYGSYKVVTSFSESTLNQLKEIFNAKDANEIYCVACIFVVDGFTYMKNMNRLYQESYLSHLFPDAHMGYEALKNLFHNLGSRGGKIDEFEQRLLDNSSKKVAIDGHVIACASDCNDLSAFGYKAAKLGSEQVNWMTAYDIETKIPLLNQMFNGADPDKTAVQSLFDRFDFKDTLFVVDRGFNTATDKKLMSTNGNSYIVPMIQGRKDYARVHDGLSFDKRKNFIYDKDGYSSLIYYKEFTDNGDRYIAYKDTTRASAERQTYIKKIRSGKSGYTEEGLLANDVDFGLFIMETSDMNKHPREIFCDYKSRWTIETFYEYIDNEMDFNTIYQQDYCGMQGLGFIVQIAGMIYHDLRMALDKKNLSLRDVINELKGIKMSKERARWMIRNNTKTKREICEKLDLVIPVSV
;
A
#
# COMPACT_ATOMS: atom_id res chain seq x y z
N MET A 1 2.13 -32.30 -46.16
CA MET A 1 2.93 -31.33 -45.39
C MET A 1 4.16 -32.04 -44.83
N GLY A 2 5.35 -31.74 -45.38
CA GLY A 2 6.60 -32.37 -44.97
C GLY A 2 6.93 -32.03 -43.51
N LYS A 3 7.18 -33.05 -42.68
CA LYS A 3 7.74 -32.85 -41.35
C LYS A 3 9.12 -32.21 -41.48
N TYR A 4 9.29 -30.95 -41.06
CA TYR A 4 10.61 -30.33 -40.97
C TYR A 4 11.46 -31.20 -40.03
N SER A 5 12.51 -31.84 -40.56
CA SER A 5 13.47 -32.57 -39.76
C SER A 5 14.39 -31.56 -39.06
N VAL A 6 14.67 -31.75 -37.78
CA VAL A 6 15.64 -30.96 -37.06
C VAL A 6 17.05 -31.38 -37.48
N PRO A 7 17.92 -30.48 -37.99
CA PRO A 7 19.31 -30.80 -38.36
C PRO A 7 20.10 -31.35 -37.16
N GLN A 8 21.10 -32.20 -37.43
CA GLN A 8 21.90 -32.81 -36.36
C GLN A 8 22.66 -31.76 -35.56
N GLU A 9 23.21 -30.75 -36.19
CA GLU A 9 23.90 -29.63 -35.60
C GLU A 9 23.04 -28.92 -34.54
N ILE A 10 21.77 -28.69 -34.85
CA ILE A 10 20.77 -28.13 -33.91
C ILE A 10 20.49 -29.07 -32.73
N ARG A 11 20.46 -30.37 -32.96
CA ARG A 11 20.25 -31.36 -31.89
C ARG A 11 21.42 -31.42 -30.93
N ASP A 12 22.63 -31.21 -31.42
CA ASP A 12 23.84 -31.26 -30.62
C ASP A 12 23.98 -30.04 -29.70
N MET A 13 23.31 -28.93 -30.02
CA MET A 13 23.27 -27.68 -29.22
C MET A 13 22.23 -27.71 -28.10
N LYS A 14 21.37 -28.71 -28.01
CA LYS A 14 20.30 -28.75 -27.01
C LYS A 14 20.81 -29.06 -25.62
N PRO A 15 20.24 -28.47 -24.55
CA PRO A 15 20.51 -28.85 -23.16
C PRO A 15 20.21 -30.36 -22.90
N SER A 16 20.97 -30.95 -21.98
CA SER A 16 20.68 -32.33 -21.51
C SER A 16 19.26 -32.41 -20.95
N GLY A 17 18.56 -33.53 -21.19
CA GLY A 17 17.19 -33.72 -20.71
C GLY A 17 16.12 -32.94 -21.49
N SER A 18 16.48 -32.37 -22.65
CA SER A 18 15.54 -31.62 -23.50
C SER A 18 15.35 -32.25 -24.89
N MET A 19 14.28 -31.85 -25.59
CA MET A 19 14.02 -32.20 -26.97
C MET A 19 13.80 -30.95 -27.83
N VAL A 20 14.21 -31.05 -29.12
CA VAL A 20 14.01 -29.95 -30.08
C VAL A 20 12.89 -30.26 -31.00
N LYS A 21 12.06 -29.27 -31.30
CA LYS A 21 10.98 -29.32 -32.28
C LYS A 21 11.06 -28.17 -33.27
N ALA A 22 11.06 -28.46 -34.55
CA ALA A 22 11.00 -27.45 -35.58
C ALA A 22 9.55 -26.95 -35.78
N GLN A 23 9.36 -25.63 -35.76
CA GLN A 23 8.09 -24.97 -36.06
C GLN A 23 8.38 -23.71 -36.89
N ALA A 24 7.79 -23.62 -38.09
CA ALA A 24 7.90 -22.42 -38.93
C ALA A 24 9.32 -21.86 -39.09
N GLN A 25 10.29 -22.69 -39.44
CA GLN A 25 11.72 -22.37 -39.62
C GLN A 25 12.49 -21.98 -38.33
N ARG A 26 11.88 -22.23 -37.15
CA ARG A 26 12.54 -22.02 -35.83
C ARG A 26 12.64 -23.35 -35.10
N TYR A 27 13.63 -23.45 -34.22
CA TYR A 27 13.91 -24.64 -33.43
C TYR A 27 13.63 -24.35 -31.96
N TYR A 28 12.51 -24.86 -31.44
CA TYR A 28 12.13 -24.67 -30.03
C TYR A 28 12.55 -25.86 -29.21
N VAL A 29 13.04 -25.57 -28.02
CA VAL A 29 13.51 -26.59 -27.05
C VAL A 29 12.48 -26.78 -25.97
N TYR A 30 12.16 -28.03 -25.69
CA TYR A 30 11.18 -28.42 -24.69
C TYR A 30 11.82 -29.36 -23.67
N GLU A 31 11.43 -29.23 -22.42
CA GLU A 31 11.66 -30.27 -21.43
C GLU A 31 11.01 -31.57 -21.90
N TYR A 32 11.61 -32.72 -21.57
CA TYR A 32 10.94 -33.97 -21.75
C TYR A 32 11.23 -34.93 -20.62
N SER A 33 10.24 -35.79 -20.32
CA SER A 33 10.40 -36.90 -19.41
C SER A 33 10.04 -38.20 -20.14
N SER A 34 10.74 -39.28 -19.82
CA SER A 34 10.42 -40.58 -20.34
C SER A 34 10.11 -41.57 -19.22
N THR A 35 9.00 -42.30 -19.36
CA THR A 35 8.55 -43.27 -18.38
C THR A 35 8.34 -44.60 -19.09
N LYS A 36 8.81 -45.69 -18.51
CA LYS A 36 8.50 -47.03 -19.02
C LYS A 36 7.15 -47.48 -18.51
N VAL A 37 6.24 -47.83 -19.44
CA VAL A 37 4.91 -48.38 -19.14
C VAL A 37 4.80 -49.81 -19.64
N LYS A 38 4.10 -50.66 -18.92
CA LYS A 38 3.77 -52.03 -19.38
C LYS A 38 2.67 -51.93 -20.42
N VAL A 39 2.88 -52.53 -21.54
CA VAL A 39 1.84 -52.71 -22.57
C VAL A 39 1.54 -54.20 -22.68
N TYR A 40 0.35 -54.62 -22.35
CA TYR A 40 -0.11 -56.01 -22.44
C TYR A 40 -0.41 -56.35 -23.90
N LEU A 41 -0.02 -57.53 -24.31
CA LEU A 41 -0.27 -58.11 -25.63
C LEU A 41 -1.51 -59.02 -25.57
N GLU A 42 -2.04 -59.35 -26.69
CA GLU A 42 -3.26 -60.22 -26.81
C GLU A 42 -3.08 -61.63 -26.23
N ASP A 43 -1.85 -62.10 -26.13
CA ASP A 43 -1.46 -63.39 -25.52
C ASP A 43 -1.30 -63.33 -23.98
N GLY A 44 -1.61 -62.20 -23.35
CA GLY A 44 -1.48 -61.98 -21.90
C GLY A 44 -0.05 -61.65 -21.42
N SER A 45 0.94 -61.70 -22.30
CA SER A 45 2.30 -61.26 -22.02
C SER A 45 2.39 -59.71 -22.01
N PHE A 46 3.47 -59.15 -21.50
CA PHE A 46 3.66 -57.69 -21.54
C PHE A 46 5.05 -57.32 -22.09
N LYS A 47 5.10 -56.15 -22.71
CA LYS A 47 6.36 -55.52 -23.07
C LYS A 47 6.49 -54.13 -22.46
N TRP A 48 7.69 -53.75 -22.13
CA TRP A 48 7.97 -52.38 -21.69
C TRP A 48 8.01 -51.46 -22.90
N LYS A 49 7.19 -50.38 -22.88
CA LYS A 49 7.23 -49.31 -23.86
C LYS A 49 7.67 -48.02 -23.16
N THR A 50 8.63 -47.36 -23.76
CA THR A 50 9.02 -45.99 -23.29
C THR A 50 8.02 -45.00 -23.86
N VAL A 51 7.34 -44.28 -22.96
CA VAL A 51 6.45 -43.17 -23.31
C VAL A 51 7.12 -41.89 -22.97
N THR A 52 7.28 -41.00 -23.94
CA THR A 52 7.90 -39.68 -23.76
C THR A 52 6.82 -38.63 -23.67
N LYS A 53 6.85 -37.85 -22.61
CA LYS A 53 6.00 -36.64 -22.42
C LYS A 53 6.82 -35.41 -22.72
N MET A 54 6.31 -34.51 -23.57
CA MET A 54 6.85 -33.21 -23.85
C MET A 54 6.37 -32.25 -22.74
N GLY A 55 7.30 -31.54 -22.11
CA GLY A 55 7.05 -30.55 -21.08
C GLY A 55 6.95 -29.11 -21.65
N LYS A 56 7.34 -28.15 -20.85
CA LYS A 56 7.31 -26.71 -21.21
C LYS A 56 8.37 -26.39 -22.27
N CYS A 57 8.10 -25.36 -23.09
CA CYS A 57 9.13 -24.76 -23.96
C CYS A 57 10.10 -23.95 -23.11
N ILE A 58 11.38 -24.33 -23.12
CA ILE A 58 12.45 -23.73 -22.31
C ILE A 58 13.33 -22.74 -23.08
N GLY A 59 13.20 -22.71 -24.43
CA GLY A 59 14.01 -21.80 -25.24
C GLY A 59 13.91 -22.11 -26.73
N GLN A 60 14.81 -21.51 -27.48
CA GLN A 60 15.01 -21.75 -28.90
C GLN A 60 16.49 -21.99 -29.20
N ILE A 61 16.78 -22.61 -30.34
CA ILE A 61 18.15 -22.74 -30.85
C ILE A 61 18.27 -22.00 -32.16
N THR A 62 19.30 -21.19 -32.32
CA THR A 62 19.73 -20.63 -33.58
C THR A 62 21.11 -21.20 -33.97
N MET A 63 21.47 -21.11 -35.25
CA MET A 63 22.78 -21.56 -35.70
C MET A 63 23.90 -20.60 -35.25
N GLU A 64 23.57 -19.33 -35.00
CA GLU A 64 24.54 -18.28 -34.64
C GLU A 64 24.80 -18.24 -33.14
N ASP A 65 23.73 -18.31 -32.33
CA ASP A 65 23.81 -18.08 -30.87
C ASP A 65 23.70 -19.37 -30.06
N GLY A 66 23.46 -20.53 -30.69
CA GLY A 66 23.23 -21.79 -29.99
C GLY A 66 21.87 -21.80 -29.24
N PHE A 67 21.86 -22.38 -28.05
CA PHE A 67 20.66 -22.44 -27.21
C PHE A 67 20.42 -21.10 -26.50
N ILE A 68 19.28 -20.48 -26.79
CA ILE A 68 18.79 -19.25 -26.17
C ILE A 68 17.63 -19.60 -25.25
N PRO A 69 17.77 -19.56 -23.93
CA PRO A 69 16.68 -19.83 -23.00
C PRO A 69 15.57 -18.78 -23.12
N ASN A 70 14.32 -19.16 -22.91
CA ASN A 70 13.22 -18.23 -22.80
C ASN A 70 13.48 -17.26 -21.63
N LYS A 71 13.28 -15.96 -21.84
CA LYS A 71 13.47 -14.93 -20.79
C LYS A 71 12.65 -15.19 -19.50
N ASN A 72 11.61 -16.01 -19.60
CA ASN A 72 10.74 -16.41 -18.50
C ASN A 72 11.04 -17.81 -17.95
N ALA A 73 12.07 -18.49 -18.44
CA ALA A 73 12.43 -19.85 -18.02
C ALA A 73 13.63 -19.87 -17.04
N LEU A 74 13.77 -18.81 -16.22
CA LEU A 74 14.57 -18.94 -15.01
C LEU A 74 13.83 -19.91 -14.10
N THR A 75 14.32 -21.16 -14.04
CA THR A 75 13.88 -22.13 -13.05
C THR A 75 14.52 -21.77 -11.72
N SER A 76 13.91 -22.16 -10.61
CA SER A 76 14.50 -21.96 -9.26
C SER A 76 15.92 -22.54 -9.14
N ASP A 77 16.27 -23.46 -10.02
CA ASP A 77 17.59 -24.13 -10.04
C ASP A 77 18.69 -23.25 -10.63
N ASP A 78 18.35 -22.21 -11.41
CA ASP A 78 19.31 -21.27 -12.01
C ASP A 78 19.72 -20.16 -11.04
N ILE A 79 18.96 -19.97 -9.95
CA ILE A 79 19.22 -18.96 -8.93
C ILE A 79 19.83 -19.62 -7.70
N THR A 80 21.13 -19.50 -7.57
CA THR A 80 21.90 -20.10 -6.46
C THR A 80 22.07 -19.17 -5.26
N ILE A 81 21.75 -17.89 -5.40
CA ILE A 81 21.86 -16.88 -4.34
C ILE A 81 20.53 -16.11 -4.28
N LYS A 82 19.98 -16.03 -3.07
CA LYS A 82 18.74 -15.27 -2.81
C LYS A 82 18.95 -14.26 -1.71
N GLU A 83 18.20 -13.16 -1.77
CA GLU A 83 18.11 -12.20 -0.69
C GLU A 83 17.31 -12.79 0.47
N TYR A 84 17.90 -12.75 1.68
CA TYR A 84 17.30 -13.37 2.86
C TYR A 84 16.90 -12.35 3.91
N GLY A 85 17.81 -11.47 4.33
CA GLY A 85 17.69 -10.73 5.58
C GLY A 85 16.53 -9.75 5.62
N SER A 86 16.36 -8.90 4.58
CA SER A 86 15.25 -7.95 4.51
C SER A 86 13.89 -8.66 4.44
N TYR A 87 13.77 -9.70 3.63
CA TYR A 87 12.54 -10.48 3.54
C TYR A 87 12.26 -11.28 4.81
N LYS A 88 13.32 -11.77 5.51
CA LYS A 88 13.14 -12.44 6.80
C LYS A 88 12.58 -11.50 7.86
N VAL A 89 13.07 -10.27 7.93
CA VAL A 89 12.52 -9.23 8.83
C VAL A 89 11.06 -8.96 8.49
N VAL A 90 10.75 -8.67 7.23
CA VAL A 90 9.37 -8.36 6.79
C VAL A 90 8.43 -9.51 7.17
N THR A 91 8.75 -10.74 6.77
CA THR A 91 7.88 -11.89 7.02
C THR A 91 7.76 -12.27 8.50
N SER A 92 8.75 -11.95 9.33
CA SER A 92 8.69 -12.24 10.78
C SER A 92 7.78 -11.28 11.54
N PHE A 93 7.64 -10.04 11.09
CA PHE A 93 6.82 -9.04 11.77
C PHE A 93 5.42 -8.85 11.17
N SER A 94 5.14 -9.42 10.00
CA SER A 94 3.84 -9.30 9.32
C SER A 94 3.09 -10.62 9.14
N GLU A 95 3.38 -11.62 9.98
CA GLU A 95 2.68 -12.92 9.97
C GLU A 95 1.18 -12.75 10.26
N SER A 96 0.82 -11.78 11.12
CA SER A 96 -0.57 -11.41 11.40
C SER A 96 -1.34 -11.03 10.14
N THR A 97 -0.75 -10.19 9.28
CA THR A 97 -1.35 -9.78 8.01
C THR A 97 -1.56 -10.97 7.06
N LEU A 98 -0.58 -11.88 6.96
CA LEU A 98 -0.74 -13.11 6.16
C LEU A 98 -1.87 -14.00 6.69
N ASN A 99 -1.99 -14.14 8.02
CA ASN A 99 -3.04 -14.94 8.63
C ASN A 99 -4.42 -14.35 8.38
N GLN A 100 -4.59 -13.02 8.49
CA GLN A 100 -5.83 -12.33 8.14
C GLN A 100 -6.21 -12.55 6.66
N LEU A 101 -5.25 -12.51 5.74
CA LEU A 101 -5.50 -12.83 4.33
C LEU A 101 -6.01 -14.27 4.14
N LYS A 102 -5.43 -15.24 4.85
CA LYS A 102 -5.82 -16.67 4.77
C LYS A 102 -7.20 -16.96 5.34
N GLU A 103 -7.75 -16.09 6.17
CA GLU A 103 -9.12 -16.21 6.66
C GLU A 103 -10.18 -15.94 5.58
N ILE A 104 -9.85 -15.09 4.58
CA ILE A 104 -10.78 -14.65 3.54
C ILE A 104 -10.45 -15.27 2.18
N PHE A 105 -9.16 -15.32 1.85
CA PHE A 105 -8.68 -15.83 0.56
C PHE A 105 -8.22 -17.28 0.70
N ASN A 106 -8.29 -18.04 -0.38
CA ASN A 106 -7.63 -19.34 -0.41
C ASN A 106 -6.11 -19.19 -0.23
N ALA A 107 -5.44 -20.25 0.20
CA ALA A 107 -4.02 -20.20 0.55
C ALA A 107 -3.12 -19.72 -0.62
N LYS A 108 -3.50 -20.04 -1.87
CA LYS A 108 -2.75 -19.61 -3.06
C LYS A 108 -2.85 -18.10 -3.24
N ASP A 109 -4.07 -17.56 -3.33
CA ASP A 109 -4.29 -16.13 -3.54
C ASP A 109 -3.70 -15.32 -2.37
N ALA A 110 -3.90 -15.77 -1.11
CA ALA A 110 -3.33 -15.12 0.08
C ALA A 110 -1.81 -15.04 0.03
N ASN A 111 -1.13 -16.14 -0.35
CA ASN A 111 0.32 -16.17 -0.47
C ASN A 111 0.81 -15.27 -1.62
N GLU A 112 0.12 -15.26 -2.76
CA GLU A 112 0.47 -14.41 -3.91
C GLU A 112 0.30 -12.92 -3.59
N ILE A 113 -0.83 -12.51 -2.97
CA ILE A 113 -1.07 -11.15 -2.47
C ILE A 113 0.04 -10.73 -1.51
N TYR A 114 0.32 -11.57 -0.51
CA TYR A 114 1.33 -11.31 0.49
C TYR A 114 2.75 -11.18 -0.10
N CYS A 115 3.12 -12.04 -1.03
CA CYS A 115 4.43 -11.96 -1.70
C CYS A 115 4.60 -10.65 -2.48
N VAL A 116 3.56 -10.23 -3.23
CA VAL A 116 3.62 -8.95 -3.96
C VAL A 116 3.74 -7.78 -2.98
N ALA A 117 2.95 -7.78 -1.91
CA ALA A 117 3.00 -6.74 -0.87
C ALA A 117 4.37 -6.69 -0.16
N CYS A 118 4.96 -7.84 0.17
CA CYS A 118 6.32 -7.89 0.73
C CYS A 118 7.38 -7.32 -0.23
N ILE A 119 7.26 -7.59 -1.53
CA ILE A 119 8.17 -7.02 -2.54
C ILE A 119 8.01 -5.50 -2.58
N PHE A 120 6.80 -4.97 -2.54
CA PHE A 120 6.57 -3.53 -2.49
C PHE A 120 7.20 -2.87 -1.25
N VAL A 121 7.15 -3.52 -0.11
CA VAL A 121 7.77 -3.00 1.14
C VAL A 121 9.30 -3.03 1.07
N VAL A 122 9.90 -4.09 0.49
CA VAL A 122 11.36 -4.28 0.48
C VAL A 122 12.03 -3.54 -0.67
N ASP A 123 11.46 -3.61 -1.87
CA ASP A 123 12.08 -3.13 -3.11
C ASP A 123 11.38 -1.91 -3.73
N GLY A 124 10.28 -1.46 -3.12
CA GLY A 124 9.44 -0.42 -3.66
C GLY A 124 8.46 -0.94 -4.72
N PHE A 125 7.58 -0.06 -5.18
CA PHE A 125 6.64 -0.38 -6.24
C PHE A 125 7.39 -0.74 -7.52
N THR A 126 7.01 -1.85 -8.12
CA THR A 126 7.64 -2.36 -9.33
C THR A 126 6.63 -2.91 -10.32
N TYR A 127 7.00 -2.89 -11.59
CA TYR A 127 6.15 -3.39 -12.67
C TYR A 127 5.97 -4.90 -12.58
N MET A 128 4.79 -5.40 -12.91
CA MET A 128 4.46 -6.84 -12.94
C MET A 128 5.49 -7.68 -13.71
N LYS A 129 6.08 -7.14 -14.78
CA LYS A 129 7.12 -7.83 -15.58
C LYS A 129 8.39 -8.16 -14.81
N ASN A 130 8.70 -7.41 -13.75
CA ASN A 130 9.88 -7.58 -12.92
C ASN A 130 9.63 -8.45 -11.68
N MET A 131 8.36 -8.65 -11.30
CA MET A 131 7.97 -9.34 -10.08
C MET A 131 8.53 -10.76 -9.97
N ASN A 132 8.45 -11.54 -11.06
CA ASN A 132 8.95 -12.92 -11.03
C ASN A 132 10.45 -12.96 -10.73
N ARG A 133 11.24 -12.02 -11.26
CA ARG A 133 12.67 -11.95 -10.97
C ARG A 133 12.92 -11.65 -9.50
N LEU A 134 12.31 -10.59 -8.95
CA LEU A 134 12.45 -10.21 -7.54
C LEU A 134 12.01 -11.34 -6.60
N TYR A 135 10.90 -12.00 -6.91
CA TYR A 135 10.43 -13.14 -6.15
C TYR A 135 11.43 -14.30 -6.18
N GLN A 136 11.92 -14.69 -7.36
CA GLN A 136 12.88 -15.80 -7.49
C GLN A 136 14.23 -15.50 -6.82
N GLU A 137 14.67 -14.24 -6.83
CA GLU A 137 15.88 -13.77 -6.19
C GLU A 137 15.72 -13.54 -4.67
N SER A 138 14.53 -13.73 -4.11
CA SER A 138 14.21 -13.49 -2.70
C SER A 138 13.94 -14.75 -1.90
N TYR A 139 13.95 -14.61 -0.56
CA TYR A 139 13.55 -15.64 0.39
C TYR A 139 12.08 -16.06 0.23
N LEU A 140 11.22 -15.20 -0.35
CA LEU A 140 9.80 -15.50 -0.56
C LEU A 140 9.59 -16.74 -1.41
N SER A 141 10.41 -16.95 -2.45
CA SER A 141 10.33 -18.14 -3.31
C SER A 141 10.75 -19.44 -2.61
N HIS A 142 11.40 -19.34 -1.46
CA HIS A 142 11.66 -20.47 -0.58
C HIS A 142 10.50 -20.74 0.37
N LEU A 143 9.89 -19.67 0.92
CA LEU A 143 8.74 -19.79 1.83
C LEU A 143 7.45 -20.20 1.12
N PHE A 144 7.24 -19.71 -0.09
CA PHE A 144 6.02 -19.87 -0.88
C PHE A 144 6.32 -20.44 -2.28
N PRO A 145 6.90 -21.65 -2.40
CA PRO A 145 7.42 -22.17 -3.68
C PRO A 145 6.34 -22.30 -4.78
N ASP A 146 5.08 -22.39 -4.39
CA ASP A 146 3.95 -22.56 -5.30
C ASP A 146 3.30 -21.22 -5.74
N ALA A 147 3.83 -20.07 -5.31
CA ALA A 147 3.30 -18.76 -5.71
C ALA A 147 3.71 -18.42 -7.15
N HIS A 148 2.75 -17.90 -7.94
CA HIS A 148 2.94 -17.61 -9.35
C HIS A 148 3.12 -16.11 -9.57
N MET A 149 4.35 -15.65 -9.74
CA MET A 149 4.72 -14.23 -9.89
C MET A 149 4.98 -13.80 -11.35
N GLY A 150 4.63 -14.65 -12.33
CA GLY A 150 4.74 -14.29 -13.75
C GLY A 150 3.71 -13.23 -14.16
N TYR A 151 4.02 -12.45 -15.21
CA TYR A 151 3.17 -11.35 -15.68
C TYR A 151 1.69 -11.72 -15.85
N GLU A 152 1.39 -12.79 -16.57
CA GLU A 152 0.00 -13.24 -16.82
C GLU A 152 -0.69 -13.71 -15.53
N ALA A 153 0.04 -14.34 -14.61
CA ALA A 153 -0.51 -14.77 -13.33
C ALA A 153 -0.90 -13.57 -12.47
N LEU A 154 -0.02 -12.57 -12.37
CA LEU A 154 -0.28 -11.34 -11.62
C LEU A 154 -1.38 -10.48 -12.25
N LYS A 155 -1.40 -10.37 -13.58
CA LYS A 155 -2.49 -9.70 -14.28
C LYS A 155 -3.84 -10.33 -13.94
N ASN A 156 -3.92 -11.66 -13.97
CA ASN A 156 -5.12 -12.40 -13.60
C ASN A 156 -5.44 -12.28 -12.10
N LEU A 157 -4.43 -12.27 -11.22
CA LEU A 157 -4.63 -12.07 -9.78
C LEU A 157 -5.26 -10.70 -9.52
N PHE A 158 -4.67 -9.62 -10.04
CA PHE A 158 -5.17 -8.26 -9.83
C PHE A 158 -6.59 -8.08 -10.39
N HIS A 159 -6.82 -8.55 -11.62
CA HIS A 159 -8.14 -8.52 -12.23
C HIS A 159 -9.18 -9.32 -11.43
N ASN A 160 -8.84 -10.55 -11.00
CA ASN A 160 -9.75 -11.39 -10.22
C ASN A 160 -10.05 -10.81 -8.83
N LEU A 161 -9.10 -10.16 -8.18
CA LEU A 161 -9.31 -9.45 -6.92
C LEU A 161 -10.36 -8.34 -7.09
N GLY A 162 -10.19 -7.47 -8.06
CA GLY A 162 -11.12 -6.37 -8.28
C GLY A 162 -12.47 -6.78 -8.88
N SER A 163 -12.52 -7.85 -9.70
CA SER A 163 -13.78 -8.35 -10.26
C SER A 163 -14.61 -9.15 -9.24
N ARG A 164 -13.96 -9.71 -8.23
CA ARG A 164 -14.61 -10.43 -7.11
C ARG A 164 -14.59 -9.57 -5.84
N GLY A 165 -14.97 -8.31 -5.97
CA GLY A 165 -14.87 -7.29 -4.93
C GLY A 165 -15.41 -7.72 -3.56
N GLY A 166 -16.41 -8.62 -3.50
CA GLY A 166 -16.98 -9.08 -2.24
C GLY A 166 -15.98 -9.71 -1.26
N LYS A 167 -14.85 -10.27 -1.72
CA LYS A 167 -13.79 -10.76 -0.82
C LYS A 167 -12.93 -9.63 -0.27
N ILE A 168 -12.64 -8.63 -1.08
CA ILE A 168 -11.98 -7.41 -0.62
C ILE A 168 -12.89 -6.72 0.40
N ASP A 169 -14.18 -6.56 0.05
CA ASP A 169 -15.16 -5.94 0.94
C ASP A 169 -15.29 -6.69 2.27
N GLU A 170 -15.28 -8.02 2.26
CA GLU A 170 -15.30 -8.85 3.46
C GLU A 170 -14.04 -8.63 4.33
N PHE A 171 -12.86 -8.57 3.70
CA PHE A 171 -11.60 -8.32 4.39
C PHE A 171 -11.57 -6.93 5.02
N GLU A 172 -11.92 -5.93 4.24
CA GLU A 172 -11.95 -4.53 4.67
C GLU A 172 -13.02 -4.27 5.73
N GLN A 173 -14.22 -4.88 5.62
CA GLN A 173 -15.26 -4.79 6.66
C GLN A 173 -14.77 -5.40 7.98
N ARG A 174 -14.04 -6.52 7.95
CA ARG A 174 -13.43 -7.08 9.16
C ARG A 174 -12.39 -6.16 9.79
N LEU A 175 -11.57 -5.49 8.99
CA LEU A 175 -10.64 -4.48 9.50
C LEU A 175 -11.40 -3.35 10.19
N LEU A 176 -12.46 -2.85 9.55
CA LEU A 176 -13.33 -1.81 10.08
C LEU A 176 -14.00 -2.25 11.38
N ASP A 177 -14.53 -3.47 11.44
CA ASP A 177 -15.21 -4.00 12.62
C ASP A 177 -14.27 -4.13 13.83
N ASN A 178 -13.01 -4.48 13.60
CA ASN A 178 -11.97 -4.63 14.61
C ASN A 178 -11.15 -3.35 14.87
N SER A 179 -11.48 -2.24 14.21
CA SER A 179 -10.77 -0.96 14.34
C SER A 179 -11.06 -0.26 15.68
N SER A 180 -10.29 0.78 15.99
CA SER A 180 -10.56 1.67 17.14
C SER A 180 -11.86 2.46 17.00
N LYS A 181 -12.51 2.39 15.85
CA LYS A 181 -13.68 3.20 15.47
C LYS A 181 -13.40 4.70 15.41
N LYS A 182 -12.14 5.10 15.27
CA LYS A 182 -11.73 6.50 15.00
C LYS A 182 -11.12 6.54 13.61
N VAL A 183 -11.87 7.00 12.64
CA VAL A 183 -11.56 6.85 11.21
C VAL A 183 -11.35 8.20 10.55
N ALA A 184 -10.19 8.40 9.94
CA ALA A 184 -10.00 9.48 8.96
C ALA A 184 -10.36 8.97 7.57
N ILE A 185 -11.01 9.81 6.76
CA ILE A 185 -11.21 9.58 5.33
C ILE A 185 -10.52 10.71 4.58
N ASP A 186 -9.69 10.34 3.62
CA ASP A 186 -9.00 11.31 2.78
C ASP A 186 -8.76 10.76 1.37
N GLY A 187 -8.64 11.65 0.39
CA GLY A 187 -8.38 11.35 -0.99
C GLY A 187 -6.93 11.66 -1.39
N HIS A 188 -6.27 10.69 -1.99
CA HIS A 188 -4.94 10.83 -2.57
C HIS A 188 -5.01 10.77 -4.10
N VAL A 189 -4.14 11.50 -4.79
CA VAL A 189 -4.12 11.56 -6.25
C VAL A 189 -2.85 10.94 -6.77
N ILE A 190 -2.99 9.96 -7.65
CA ILE A 190 -1.88 9.24 -8.26
C ILE A 190 -1.84 9.58 -9.76
N ALA A 191 -0.66 9.92 -10.28
CA ALA A 191 -0.48 10.18 -11.71
C ALA A 191 -0.73 8.91 -12.53
N CYS A 192 -1.36 9.04 -13.70
CA CYS A 192 -1.54 7.94 -14.62
C CYS A 192 -0.60 8.11 -15.81
N ALA A 193 0.20 7.08 -16.08
CA ALA A 193 1.11 7.02 -17.22
C ALA A 193 0.62 6.05 -18.31
N SER A 194 -0.62 5.58 -18.22
CA SER A 194 -1.23 4.71 -19.22
C SER A 194 -2.15 5.51 -20.13
N ASP A 195 -1.99 5.37 -21.44
CA ASP A 195 -2.83 6.03 -22.45
C ASP A 195 -4.26 5.45 -22.54
N CYS A 196 -4.51 4.31 -21.90
CA CYS A 196 -5.77 3.58 -21.97
C CYS A 196 -6.19 3.07 -20.57
N ASN A 197 -6.40 3.99 -19.62
CA ASN A 197 -6.82 3.62 -18.26
C ASN A 197 -8.30 3.95 -18.06
N ASP A 198 -9.07 3.02 -17.51
CA ASP A 198 -10.52 3.16 -17.31
C ASP A 198 -10.92 4.27 -16.32
N LEU A 199 -10.02 4.66 -15.40
CA LEU A 199 -10.28 5.64 -14.34
C LEU A 199 -9.45 6.93 -14.51
N SER A 200 -8.52 6.99 -15.47
CA SER A 200 -7.71 8.20 -15.65
C SER A 200 -8.53 9.34 -16.23
N ALA A 201 -8.33 10.54 -15.68
CA ALA A 201 -8.93 11.75 -16.17
C ALA A 201 -8.16 13.00 -15.70
N PHE A 202 -8.38 14.12 -16.37
CA PHE A 202 -7.88 15.42 -15.92
C PHE A 202 -8.74 15.95 -14.76
N GLY A 203 -8.25 15.75 -13.54
CA GLY A 203 -8.84 16.31 -12.32
C GLY A 203 -8.26 17.67 -11.95
N TYR A 204 -8.66 18.23 -10.82
CA TYR A 204 -8.25 19.57 -10.39
C TYR A 204 -6.73 19.68 -10.07
N LYS A 205 -6.04 18.57 -9.77
CA LYS A 205 -4.59 18.52 -9.55
C LYS A 205 -3.80 18.22 -10.84
N ALA A 206 -4.46 17.86 -11.93
CA ALA A 206 -3.82 17.45 -13.17
C ALA A 206 -2.88 18.52 -13.75
N ALA A 207 -3.24 19.80 -13.67
CA ALA A 207 -2.38 20.91 -14.10
C ALA A 207 -1.05 20.96 -13.33
N LYS A 208 -1.01 20.53 -12.07
CA LYS A 208 0.20 20.43 -11.24
C LYS A 208 0.98 19.16 -11.52
N LEU A 209 0.29 18.06 -11.80
CA LEU A 209 0.92 16.76 -12.11
C LEU A 209 1.46 16.71 -13.54
N GLY A 210 0.89 17.48 -14.48
CA GLY A 210 1.24 17.45 -15.91
C GLY A 210 0.76 16.20 -16.64
N SER A 211 -0.13 15.39 -16.03
CA SER A 211 -0.68 14.15 -16.56
C SER A 211 -2.10 13.93 -16.06
N GLU A 212 -2.83 12.98 -16.68
CA GLU A 212 -4.07 12.46 -16.10
C GLU A 212 -3.81 11.82 -14.73
N GLN A 213 -4.84 11.75 -13.92
CA GLN A 213 -4.78 11.25 -12.55
C GLN A 213 -5.86 10.20 -12.28
N VAL A 214 -5.64 9.41 -11.25
CA VAL A 214 -6.61 8.52 -10.61
C VAL A 214 -6.75 8.98 -9.17
N ASN A 215 -7.96 9.05 -8.66
CA ASN A 215 -8.24 9.36 -7.27
C ASN A 215 -8.26 8.06 -6.44
N TRP A 216 -7.54 8.03 -5.33
CA TRP A 216 -7.49 6.92 -4.40
C TRP A 216 -8.04 7.37 -3.04
N MET A 217 -9.22 6.90 -2.67
CA MET A 217 -9.85 7.21 -1.39
C MET A 217 -9.48 6.13 -0.37
N THR A 218 -9.06 6.55 0.83
CA THR A 218 -8.69 5.65 1.92
C THR A 218 -9.45 6.02 3.19
N ALA A 219 -9.98 5.01 3.90
CA ALA A 219 -10.37 5.14 5.29
C ALA A 219 -9.27 4.53 6.18
N TYR A 220 -8.87 5.27 7.21
CA TYR A 220 -7.68 5.01 8.00
C TYR A 220 -7.97 5.13 9.49
N ASP A 221 -7.60 4.13 10.27
CA ASP A 221 -7.70 4.18 11.72
C ASP A 221 -6.59 5.08 12.30
N ILE A 222 -6.98 6.22 12.84
CA ILE A 222 -6.04 7.24 13.35
C ILE A 222 -5.40 6.87 14.69
N GLU A 223 -5.93 5.88 15.39
CA GLU A 223 -5.38 5.40 16.67
C GLU A 223 -4.42 4.24 16.45
N THR A 224 -4.86 3.20 15.73
CA THR A 224 -4.02 2.04 15.41
C THR A 224 -3.08 2.29 14.23
N LYS A 225 -3.32 3.32 13.41
CA LYS A 225 -2.55 3.71 12.22
C LYS A 225 -2.55 2.65 11.12
N ILE A 226 -3.69 2.00 10.90
CA ILE A 226 -3.88 0.96 9.90
C ILE A 226 -4.81 1.46 8.79
N PRO A 227 -4.48 1.27 7.49
CA PRO A 227 -5.43 1.51 6.40
C PRO A 227 -6.53 0.45 6.46
N LEU A 228 -7.78 0.89 6.58
CA LEU A 228 -8.94 0.02 6.76
C LEU A 228 -9.62 -0.34 5.44
N LEU A 229 -9.86 0.66 4.62
CA LEU A 229 -10.57 0.56 3.35
C LEU A 229 -9.83 1.36 2.30
N ASN A 230 -9.93 0.90 1.05
CA ASN A 230 -9.45 1.68 -0.07
C ASN A 230 -10.34 1.49 -1.30
N GLN A 231 -10.38 2.51 -2.16
CA GLN A 231 -11.03 2.41 -3.46
C GLN A 231 -10.43 3.41 -4.43
N MET A 232 -10.21 2.98 -5.66
CA MET A 232 -9.79 3.86 -6.75
C MET A 232 -10.99 4.37 -7.52
N PHE A 233 -10.98 5.66 -7.87
CA PHE A 233 -12.05 6.39 -8.55
C PHE A 233 -11.50 7.10 -9.76
N ASN A 234 -12.42 7.53 -10.64
CA ASN A 234 -12.06 8.37 -11.78
C ASN A 234 -11.39 9.66 -11.30
N GLY A 235 -10.32 10.05 -11.99
CA GLY A 235 -9.52 11.21 -11.61
C GLY A 235 -10.28 12.55 -11.65
N ALA A 236 -11.40 12.65 -12.35
CA ALA A 236 -12.28 13.81 -12.39
C ALA A 236 -13.37 13.78 -11.33
N ASP A 237 -13.59 12.63 -10.66
CA ASP A 237 -14.65 12.52 -9.66
C ASP A 237 -14.33 13.37 -8.42
N PRO A 238 -15.32 14.12 -7.91
CA PRO A 238 -15.18 14.82 -6.63
C PRO A 238 -15.07 13.83 -5.46
N ASP A 239 -14.30 14.17 -4.43
CA ASP A 239 -14.14 13.36 -3.21
C ASP A 239 -15.48 12.97 -2.56
N LYS A 240 -16.52 13.79 -2.73
CA LYS A 240 -17.89 13.50 -2.24
C LYS A 240 -18.50 12.24 -2.83
N THR A 241 -18.31 12.01 -4.14
CA THR A 241 -18.81 10.81 -4.82
C THR A 241 -18.11 9.58 -4.29
N ALA A 242 -16.81 9.69 -4.06
CA ALA A 242 -15.99 8.63 -3.48
C ALA A 242 -16.44 8.27 -2.06
N VAL A 243 -16.68 9.27 -1.20
CA VAL A 243 -17.16 9.04 0.17
C VAL A 243 -18.52 8.36 0.18
N GLN A 244 -19.49 8.85 -0.64
CA GLN A 244 -20.79 8.21 -0.74
C GLN A 244 -20.67 6.73 -1.11
N SER A 245 -19.81 6.41 -2.08
CA SER A 245 -19.56 5.02 -2.49
C SER A 245 -19.02 4.14 -1.36
N LEU A 246 -18.14 4.68 -0.50
CA LEU A 246 -17.65 3.94 0.68
C LEU A 246 -18.78 3.64 1.67
N PHE A 247 -19.67 4.62 1.94
CA PHE A 247 -20.81 4.41 2.84
C PHE A 247 -21.86 3.46 2.26
N ASP A 248 -21.96 3.36 0.93
CA ASP A 248 -22.88 2.41 0.27
C ASP A 248 -22.32 0.96 0.31
N ARG A 249 -20.99 0.80 0.38
CA ARG A 249 -20.32 -0.51 0.39
C ARG A 249 -20.09 -1.07 1.78
N PHE A 250 -19.83 -0.23 2.78
CA PHE A 250 -19.40 -0.63 4.11
C PHE A 250 -20.34 -0.18 5.20
N ASP A 251 -20.49 -1.03 6.21
CA ASP A 251 -21.36 -0.78 7.37
C ASP A 251 -20.59 -0.11 8.51
N PHE A 252 -20.55 1.21 8.49
CA PHE A 252 -19.94 1.98 9.58
C PHE A 252 -20.91 2.08 10.75
N LYS A 253 -20.52 1.58 11.92
CA LYS A 253 -21.26 1.63 13.18
C LYS A 253 -20.42 2.18 14.30
N ASP A 254 -21.00 3.03 15.14
CA ASP A 254 -20.37 3.65 16.31
C ASP A 254 -18.99 4.24 16.01
N THR A 255 -18.83 4.80 14.80
CA THR A 255 -17.57 5.29 14.26
C THR A 255 -17.47 6.81 14.39
N LEU A 256 -16.36 7.30 14.91
CA LEU A 256 -16.00 8.72 14.91
C LEU A 256 -15.20 9.02 13.64
N PHE A 257 -15.81 9.77 12.73
CA PHE A 257 -15.13 10.28 11.54
C PHE A 257 -14.36 11.56 11.84
N VAL A 258 -13.09 11.60 11.50
CA VAL A 258 -12.23 12.77 11.65
C VAL A 258 -11.74 13.17 10.26
N VAL A 259 -12.39 14.17 9.66
CA VAL A 259 -12.22 14.49 8.25
C VAL A 259 -11.72 15.92 8.04
N ASP A 260 -11.24 16.21 6.83
CA ASP A 260 -10.81 17.56 6.45
C ASP A 260 -12.01 18.46 6.14
N ARG A 261 -11.77 19.77 6.11
CA ARG A 261 -12.78 20.80 5.78
C ARG A 261 -13.50 20.58 4.44
N GLY A 262 -12.90 19.82 3.51
CA GLY A 262 -13.51 19.44 2.24
C GLY A 262 -14.82 18.68 2.41
N PHE A 263 -14.96 17.92 3.50
CA PHE A 263 -16.13 17.11 3.85
C PHE A 263 -17.15 17.86 4.73
N ASN A 264 -17.01 19.17 4.93
CA ASN A 264 -17.97 19.99 5.68
C ASN A 264 -19.16 20.37 4.80
N THR A 265 -19.96 19.42 4.35
CA THR A 265 -21.25 19.64 3.67
C THR A 265 -22.38 19.00 4.44
N ALA A 266 -23.60 19.50 4.28
CA ALA A 266 -24.77 18.93 4.96
C ALA A 266 -24.97 17.44 4.62
N THR A 267 -24.68 17.05 3.38
CA THR A 267 -24.79 15.65 2.92
C THR A 267 -23.76 14.76 3.63
N ASP A 268 -22.48 15.17 3.64
CA ASP A 268 -21.40 14.37 4.26
C ASP A 268 -21.63 14.23 5.77
N LYS A 269 -22.01 15.33 6.44
CA LYS A 269 -22.34 15.31 7.88
C LYS A 269 -23.51 14.40 8.20
N LYS A 270 -24.54 14.39 7.36
CA LYS A 270 -25.69 13.49 7.50
C LYS A 270 -25.25 12.03 7.39
N LEU A 271 -24.42 11.68 6.39
CA LEU A 271 -23.86 10.33 6.25
C LEU A 271 -23.06 9.92 7.48
N MET A 272 -22.15 10.78 7.93
CA MET A 272 -21.27 10.53 9.09
C MET A 272 -22.01 10.57 10.45
N SER A 273 -23.33 10.80 10.47
CA SER A 273 -24.16 10.81 11.68
C SER A 273 -25.17 9.66 11.72
N THR A 274 -25.15 8.74 10.76
CA THR A 274 -26.03 7.55 10.75
C THR A 274 -25.44 6.41 11.61
N ASN A 275 -26.27 5.45 12.03
CA ASN A 275 -25.84 4.21 12.71
C ASN A 275 -24.98 4.42 13.97
N GLY A 276 -25.26 5.44 14.78
CA GLY A 276 -24.48 5.75 15.98
C GLY A 276 -23.14 6.43 15.70
N ASN A 277 -22.86 6.76 14.44
CA ASN A 277 -21.63 7.43 14.05
C ASN A 277 -21.63 8.90 14.49
N SER A 278 -20.45 9.45 14.60
CA SER A 278 -20.21 10.87 14.89
C SER A 278 -19.07 11.41 14.03
N TYR A 279 -18.94 12.75 13.98
CA TYR A 279 -17.89 13.38 13.19
C TYR A 279 -17.21 14.53 13.92
N ILE A 280 -15.99 14.83 13.48
CA ILE A 280 -15.21 16.04 13.77
C ILE A 280 -14.76 16.60 12.42
N VAL A 281 -15.16 17.85 12.12
CA VAL A 281 -14.79 18.51 10.85
C VAL A 281 -14.47 19.99 11.09
N PRO A 282 -13.41 20.54 10.46
CA PRO A 282 -13.14 21.97 10.53
C PRO A 282 -14.19 22.79 9.81
N MET A 283 -14.55 23.93 10.39
CA MET A 283 -15.39 24.91 9.71
C MET A 283 -14.62 25.64 8.60
N ILE A 284 -15.34 26.01 7.55
CA ILE A 284 -14.76 26.74 6.41
C ILE A 284 -14.86 28.25 6.68
N GLN A 285 -13.72 28.91 6.76
CA GLN A 285 -13.66 30.38 6.87
C GLN A 285 -14.41 31.06 5.71
N GLY A 286 -15.10 32.17 6.01
CA GLY A 286 -15.88 32.91 5.02
C GLY A 286 -17.32 32.44 4.82
N ARG A 287 -17.73 31.32 5.46
CA ARG A 287 -19.13 30.91 5.49
C ARG A 287 -19.92 31.66 6.60
N LYS A 288 -21.23 31.76 6.43
CA LYS A 288 -22.12 32.44 7.41
C LYS A 288 -22.11 31.79 8.79
N ASP A 289 -22.07 30.46 8.84
CA ASP A 289 -21.97 29.66 10.06
C ASP A 289 -20.66 29.92 10.78
N TYR A 290 -19.52 30.00 10.07
CA TYR A 290 -18.22 30.38 10.66
C TYR A 290 -18.29 31.79 11.23
N ALA A 291 -18.77 32.78 10.49
CA ALA A 291 -18.87 34.16 10.94
C ALA A 291 -19.71 34.29 12.24
N ARG A 292 -20.81 33.55 12.34
CA ARG A 292 -21.66 33.50 13.53
C ARG A 292 -20.95 33.00 14.79
N VAL A 293 -20.08 31.96 14.67
CA VAL A 293 -19.30 31.43 15.79
C VAL A 293 -18.10 32.30 16.09
N HIS A 294 -17.54 32.94 15.07
CA HIS A 294 -16.36 33.81 15.17
C HIS A 294 -16.70 35.19 15.75
N ASP A 295 -17.89 35.72 15.47
CA ASP A 295 -18.31 37.07 15.89
C ASP A 295 -18.33 37.17 17.42
N GLY A 296 -17.60 38.16 17.98
CA GLY A 296 -17.47 38.35 19.41
C GLY A 296 -16.71 37.25 20.15
N LEU A 297 -15.90 36.47 19.43
CA LEU A 297 -15.14 35.36 20.01
C LEU A 297 -14.10 35.89 21.01
N SER A 298 -14.18 35.41 22.24
CA SER A 298 -13.20 35.66 23.30
C SER A 298 -12.96 34.36 24.07
N PHE A 299 -11.75 34.17 24.59
CA PHE A 299 -11.37 32.96 25.32
C PHE A 299 -11.25 33.25 26.84
N ASP A 300 -11.93 32.41 27.64
CA ASP A 300 -11.69 32.37 29.09
C ASP A 300 -10.33 31.68 29.34
N LYS A 301 -9.41 32.41 29.96
CA LYS A 301 -8.06 31.89 30.28
C LYS A 301 -8.08 30.65 31.18
N ARG A 302 -9.17 30.35 31.87
CA ARG A 302 -9.33 29.15 32.70
C ARG A 302 -9.72 27.91 31.87
N LYS A 303 -10.28 28.08 30.67
CA LYS A 303 -10.63 27.02 29.74
C LYS A 303 -9.46 26.76 28.79
N ASN A 304 -8.52 25.93 29.25
CA ASN A 304 -7.30 25.62 28.50
C ASN A 304 -6.81 24.19 28.79
N PHE A 305 -5.88 23.72 27.97
CA PHE A 305 -5.07 22.52 28.22
C PHE A 305 -3.71 22.65 27.52
N ILE A 306 -2.72 21.90 28.01
CA ILE A 306 -1.44 21.74 27.32
C ILE A 306 -1.57 20.58 26.34
N TYR A 307 -1.21 20.82 25.09
CA TYR A 307 -0.99 19.80 24.07
C TYR A 307 0.51 19.65 23.87
N ASP A 308 1.01 18.43 24.04
CA ASP A 308 2.43 18.08 23.90
C ASP A 308 2.52 16.72 23.24
N LYS A 309 2.92 16.69 21.98
CA LYS A 309 3.04 15.46 21.17
C LYS A 309 4.00 15.69 20.01
N ASP A 310 4.82 14.68 19.73
CA ASP A 310 5.71 14.63 18.56
C ASP A 310 6.61 15.87 18.41
N GLY A 311 7.11 16.41 19.53
CA GLY A 311 7.98 17.59 19.57
C GLY A 311 7.25 18.92 19.40
N TYR A 312 5.92 18.91 19.31
CA TYR A 312 5.09 20.11 19.29
C TYR A 312 4.42 20.32 20.64
N SER A 313 4.73 21.44 21.32
CA SER A 313 4.11 21.84 22.59
C SER A 313 3.40 23.17 22.44
N SER A 314 2.17 23.24 22.94
CA SER A 314 1.37 24.49 22.94
C SER A 314 0.34 24.51 24.05
N LEU A 315 0.06 25.75 24.55
CA LEU A 315 -1.10 26.01 25.38
C LEU A 315 -2.29 26.31 24.45
N ILE A 316 -3.34 25.51 24.59
CA ILE A 316 -4.56 25.61 23.79
C ILE A 316 -5.69 26.16 24.64
N TYR A 317 -6.23 27.33 24.27
CA TYR A 317 -7.47 27.83 24.82
C TYR A 317 -8.64 27.30 23.99
N TYR A 318 -9.80 27.07 24.62
CA TYR A 318 -10.99 26.64 23.89
C TYR A 318 -12.26 27.34 24.39
N LYS A 319 -13.25 27.44 23.49
CA LYS A 319 -14.59 27.91 23.79
C LYS A 319 -15.61 27.05 23.03
N GLU A 320 -16.61 26.60 23.76
CA GLU A 320 -17.67 25.76 23.21
C GLU A 320 -18.93 26.59 22.93
N PHE A 321 -19.61 26.21 21.87
CA PHE A 321 -20.90 26.77 21.45
C PHE A 321 -21.83 25.61 21.07
N THR A 322 -23.09 25.75 21.39
CA THR A 322 -24.14 24.86 20.86
C THR A 322 -25.18 25.75 20.15
N ASP A 323 -25.48 25.44 18.91
CA ASP A 323 -26.42 26.17 18.11
C ASP A 323 -27.17 25.24 17.17
N ASN A 324 -28.51 25.29 17.18
CA ASN A 324 -29.41 24.43 16.39
C ASN A 324 -29.18 22.94 16.50
N GLY A 325 -28.63 22.49 17.64
CA GLY A 325 -28.31 21.06 17.86
C GLY A 325 -26.90 20.66 17.42
N ASP A 326 -26.17 21.53 16.75
CA ASP A 326 -24.77 21.31 16.39
C ASP A 326 -23.85 21.87 17.48
N ARG A 327 -22.71 21.21 17.70
CA ARG A 327 -21.67 21.63 18.66
C ARG A 327 -20.45 22.15 17.92
N TYR A 328 -20.04 23.36 18.29
CA TYR A 328 -18.86 24.03 17.76
C TYR A 328 -17.85 24.27 18.85
N ILE A 329 -16.56 24.07 18.56
CA ILE A 329 -15.48 24.31 19.49
C ILE A 329 -14.42 25.17 18.79
N ALA A 330 -14.26 26.39 19.28
CA ALA A 330 -13.17 27.27 18.86
C ALA A 330 -11.92 26.99 19.69
N TYR A 331 -10.78 26.83 19.03
CA TYR A 331 -9.48 26.64 19.66
C TYR A 331 -8.53 27.77 19.28
N LYS A 332 -7.76 28.24 20.26
CA LYS A 332 -6.66 29.19 20.08
C LYS A 332 -5.36 28.50 20.44
N ASP A 333 -4.58 28.15 19.46
CA ASP A 333 -3.27 27.53 19.60
C ASP A 333 -2.21 28.65 19.74
N THR A 334 -1.60 28.79 20.91
CA THR A 334 -0.71 29.91 21.21
C THR A 334 0.61 29.85 20.45
N THR A 335 1.16 28.67 20.25
CA THR A 335 2.40 28.45 19.48
C THR A 335 2.18 28.75 18.01
N ARG A 336 1.11 28.26 17.44
CA ARG A 336 0.68 28.56 16.06
C ARG A 336 0.38 30.04 15.88
N ALA A 337 -0.33 30.68 16.83
CA ALA A 337 -0.63 32.10 16.79
C ALA A 337 0.65 32.95 16.72
N SER A 338 1.66 32.60 17.52
CA SER A 338 2.95 33.29 17.48
C SER A 338 3.65 33.16 16.13
N ALA A 339 3.67 31.95 15.54
CA ALA A 339 4.28 31.69 14.23
C ALA A 339 3.56 32.44 13.09
N GLU A 340 2.23 32.41 13.08
CA GLU A 340 1.42 33.12 12.11
C GLU A 340 1.59 34.66 12.22
N ARG A 341 1.59 35.19 13.42
CA ARG A 341 1.89 36.64 13.70
C ARG A 341 3.25 37.01 13.16
N GLN A 342 4.30 36.23 13.44
CA GLN A 342 5.66 36.51 12.94
C GLN A 342 5.69 36.47 11.39
N THR A 343 4.97 35.54 10.79
CA THR A 343 4.84 35.46 9.33
C THR A 343 4.15 36.69 8.74
N TYR A 344 3.10 37.19 9.39
CA TYR A 344 2.40 38.40 9.00
C TYR A 344 3.32 39.62 9.07
N ILE A 345 4.08 39.80 10.21
CA ILE A 345 5.06 40.85 10.38
C ILE A 345 6.13 40.84 9.29
N LYS A 346 6.65 39.65 8.92
CA LYS A 346 7.60 39.52 7.82
C LYS A 346 7.03 40.03 6.49
N LYS A 347 5.73 39.78 6.23
CA LYS A 347 5.04 40.24 5.02
C LYS A 347 4.86 41.76 5.00
N ILE A 348 4.57 42.43 6.15
CA ILE A 348 4.58 43.87 6.28
C ILE A 348 5.95 44.42 5.96
N ARG A 349 7.01 43.88 6.58
CA ARG A 349 8.40 44.34 6.35
C ARG A 349 8.87 44.17 4.90
N SER A 350 8.39 43.17 4.20
CA SER A 350 8.70 42.97 2.78
C SER A 350 7.88 43.85 1.83
N GLY A 351 6.99 44.70 2.35
CA GLY A 351 6.13 45.57 1.54
C GLY A 351 5.04 44.78 0.72
N LYS A 352 4.69 43.55 1.17
CA LYS A 352 3.68 42.76 0.47
C LYS A 352 2.32 43.42 0.58
N SER A 353 1.68 43.70 -0.57
CA SER A 353 0.34 44.30 -0.65
C SER A 353 -0.68 43.54 0.18
N GLY A 354 -1.57 44.30 0.90
CA GLY A 354 -2.62 43.75 1.77
C GLY A 354 -2.17 43.40 3.20
N TYR A 355 -0.92 43.67 3.55
CA TYR A 355 -0.40 43.46 4.94
C TYR A 355 0.01 44.82 5.57
N THR A 356 -0.72 45.23 6.59
CA THR A 356 -0.49 46.51 7.32
C THR A 356 -0.43 46.28 8.83
N GLU A 357 0.05 47.28 9.59
CA GLU A 357 0.03 47.23 11.05
C GLU A 357 -1.39 47.19 11.60
N GLU A 358 -2.30 47.97 11.03
CA GLU A 358 -3.71 47.93 11.38
C GLU A 358 -4.33 46.58 11.15
N GLY A 359 -3.99 45.96 10.01
CA GLY A 359 -4.41 44.58 9.67
C GLY A 359 -3.83 43.53 10.62
N LEU A 360 -2.61 43.71 11.11
CA LEU A 360 -2.01 42.87 12.16
C LEU A 360 -2.84 42.86 13.44
N LEU A 361 -3.27 44.05 13.87
CA LEU A 361 -4.07 44.23 15.09
C LEU A 361 -5.49 43.70 14.90
N ALA A 362 -6.10 43.95 13.73
CA ALA A 362 -7.45 43.50 13.40
C ALA A 362 -7.54 41.94 13.34
N ASN A 363 -6.49 41.28 12.85
CA ASN A 363 -6.44 39.81 12.73
C ASN A 363 -5.87 39.12 13.98
N ASP A 364 -5.67 39.81 15.12
CA ASP A 364 -5.07 39.20 16.32
C ASP A 364 -5.89 38.01 16.88
N VAL A 365 -7.20 38.06 16.75
CA VAL A 365 -8.11 36.95 17.13
C VAL A 365 -7.90 35.74 16.25
N ASP A 366 -7.62 35.93 14.96
CA ASP A 366 -7.53 34.87 13.96
C ASP A 366 -6.21 34.08 14.02
N PHE A 367 -5.13 34.67 14.50
CA PHE A 367 -3.86 33.96 14.62
C PHE A 367 -3.99 32.75 15.55
N GLY A 368 -3.69 31.57 15.03
CA GLY A 368 -3.79 30.30 15.74
C GLY A 368 -5.22 29.85 16.02
N LEU A 369 -6.22 30.55 15.46
CA LEU A 369 -7.62 30.17 15.59
C LEU A 369 -8.00 29.07 14.59
N PHE A 370 -8.76 28.10 15.05
CA PHE A 370 -9.53 27.18 14.21
C PHE A 370 -10.77 26.73 14.95
N ILE A 371 -11.84 26.49 14.21
CA ILE A 371 -13.14 26.11 14.74
C ILE A 371 -13.50 24.74 14.19
N MET A 372 -13.87 23.84 15.09
CA MET A 372 -14.36 22.50 14.76
C MET A 372 -15.85 22.44 14.97
N GLU A 373 -16.52 21.73 14.08
CA GLU A 373 -17.89 21.26 14.25
C GLU A 373 -17.88 19.76 14.55
N THR A 374 -18.72 19.32 15.47
CA THR A 374 -18.84 17.90 15.84
C THR A 374 -20.26 17.55 16.22
N SER A 375 -20.67 16.33 15.88
CA SER A 375 -21.93 15.75 16.36
C SER A 375 -21.79 15.05 17.72
N ASP A 376 -20.56 14.86 18.23
CA ASP A 376 -20.34 14.30 19.57
C ASP A 376 -20.55 15.37 20.62
N MET A 377 -21.67 15.27 21.36
CA MET A 377 -22.09 16.24 22.37
C MET A 377 -21.39 16.04 23.71
N ASN A 378 -20.73 14.91 23.96
CA ASN A 378 -20.27 14.49 25.28
C ASN A 378 -18.75 14.56 25.44
N LYS A 379 -18.01 14.36 24.33
CA LYS A 379 -16.54 14.28 24.36
C LYS A 379 -15.92 15.59 24.79
N HIS A 380 -14.88 15.52 25.65
CA HIS A 380 -14.22 16.73 26.13
C HIS A 380 -13.47 17.44 24.99
N PRO A 381 -13.46 18.80 24.94
CA PRO A 381 -12.76 19.55 23.88
C PRO A 381 -11.31 19.17 23.63
N ARG A 382 -10.56 18.82 24.70
CA ARG A 382 -9.20 18.32 24.58
C ARG A 382 -9.11 17.04 23.75
N GLU A 383 -10.05 16.12 23.93
CA GLU A 383 -10.07 14.84 23.21
C GLU A 383 -10.40 15.07 21.72
N ILE A 384 -11.39 15.94 21.43
CA ILE A 384 -11.75 16.33 20.05
C ILE A 384 -10.53 16.96 19.35
N PHE A 385 -9.80 17.84 20.05
CA PHE A 385 -8.57 18.41 19.52
C PHE A 385 -7.51 17.36 19.22
N CYS A 386 -7.28 16.42 20.14
CA CYS A 386 -6.30 15.35 20.00
C CYS A 386 -6.68 14.41 18.84
N ASP A 387 -7.94 14.01 18.74
CA ASP A 387 -8.44 13.15 17.66
C ASP A 387 -8.26 13.85 16.29
N TYR A 388 -8.60 15.14 16.20
CA TYR A 388 -8.36 15.90 14.98
C TYR A 388 -6.87 16.02 14.61
N LYS A 389 -6.00 16.27 15.58
CA LYS A 389 -4.56 16.29 15.33
C LYS A 389 -4.03 14.92 14.89
N SER A 390 -4.64 13.83 15.37
CA SER A 390 -4.27 12.48 14.96
C SER A 390 -4.68 12.15 13.51
N ARG A 391 -5.60 12.92 12.88
CA ARG A 391 -5.94 12.80 11.46
C ARG A 391 -4.68 12.88 10.56
N TRP A 392 -3.70 13.68 10.95
CA TRP A 392 -2.44 13.84 10.21
C TRP A 392 -1.73 12.50 9.92
N THR A 393 -2.03 11.45 10.69
CA THR A 393 -1.41 10.14 10.47
C THR A 393 -1.75 9.51 9.11
N ILE A 394 -2.90 9.85 8.49
CA ILE A 394 -3.21 9.40 7.13
C ILE A 394 -2.30 10.08 6.10
N GLU A 395 -1.93 11.35 6.31
CA GLU A 395 -0.99 12.05 5.43
C GLU A 395 0.42 11.41 5.51
N THR A 396 0.85 10.99 6.70
CA THR A 396 2.10 10.22 6.89
C THR A 396 2.04 8.86 6.17
N PHE A 397 0.87 8.22 6.11
CA PHE A 397 0.67 7.00 5.34
C PHE A 397 0.85 7.26 3.83
N TYR A 398 0.27 8.32 3.28
CA TYR A 398 0.48 8.68 1.88
C TYR A 398 1.93 9.09 1.58
N GLU A 399 2.60 9.79 2.50
CA GLU A 399 4.04 10.09 2.36
C GLU A 399 4.89 8.81 2.25
N TYR A 400 4.54 7.76 3.00
CA TYR A 400 5.18 6.46 2.85
C TYR A 400 4.91 5.85 1.46
N ILE A 401 3.65 5.84 1.02
CA ILE A 401 3.23 5.29 -0.27
C ILE A 401 3.97 5.99 -1.41
N ASP A 402 4.09 7.33 -1.36
CA ASP A 402 4.72 8.12 -2.41
C ASP A 402 6.25 8.04 -2.39
N ASN A 403 6.87 8.17 -1.22
CA ASN A 403 8.31 8.44 -1.10
C ASN A 403 9.15 7.19 -0.79
N GLU A 404 8.60 6.24 -0.05
CA GLU A 404 9.34 5.03 0.33
C GLU A 404 8.96 3.84 -0.56
N MET A 405 7.67 3.67 -0.86
CA MET A 405 7.20 2.63 -1.75
C MET A 405 7.27 3.04 -3.23
N ASP A 406 7.41 4.35 -3.54
CA ASP A 406 7.45 4.91 -4.92
C ASP A 406 6.17 4.63 -5.74
N PHE A 407 5.02 4.56 -5.04
CA PHE A 407 3.72 4.34 -5.69
C PHE A 407 3.04 5.68 -6.02
N ASN A 408 3.65 6.47 -6.88
CA ASN A 408 3.19 7.79 -7.31
C ASN A 408 2.67 7.81 -8.76
N THR A 409 2.79 6.69 -9.47
CA THR A 409 2.39 6.57 -10.87
C THR A 409 1.78 5.19 -11.15
N ILE A 410 0.62 5.16 -11.80
CA ILE A 410 -0.10 3.94 -12.18
C ILE A 410 0.09 3.66 -13.67
N TYR A 411 0.28 2.37 -14.00
CA TYR A 411 0.40 1.83 -15.37
C TYR A 411 -0.67 0.77 -15.66
N GLN A 412 -1.49 0.40 -14.68
CA GLN A 412 -2.59 -0.54 -14.83
C GLN A 412 -3.67 0.10 -15.71
N GLN A 413 -4.34 -0.70 -16.55
CA GLN A 413 -5.29 -0.20 -17.54
C GLN A 413 -6.74 -0.43 -17.12
N ASP A 414 -7.10 -1.67 -16.79
CA ASP A 414 -8.47 -2.06 -16.53
C ASP A 414 -8.91 -1.75 -15.08
N TYR A 415 -10.19 -1.40 -14.93
CA TYR A 415 -10.81 -1.06 -13.65
C TYR A 415 -10.57 -2.15 -12.57
N CYS A 416 -10.86 -3.41 -12.89
CA CYS A 416 -10.71 -4.50 -11.90
C CYS A 416 -9.26 -4.67 -11.47
N GLY A 417 -8.32 -4.62 -12.42
CA GLY A 417 -6.89 -4.70 -12.12
C GLY A 417 -6.42 -3.57 -11.24
N MET A 418 -6.99 -2.37 -11.40
CA MET A 418 -6.69 -1.21 -10.56
C MET A 418 -7.21 -1.38 -9.12
N GLN A 419 -8.45 -1.84 -8.94
CA GLN A 419 -8.98 -2.12 -7.60
C GLN A 419 -8.16 -3.21 -6.90
N GLY A 420 -7.78 -4.28 -7.63
CA GLY A 420 -6.91 -5.33 -7.10
C GLY A 420 -5.51 -4.82 -6.71
N LEU A 421 -4.92 -3.93 -7.51
CA LEU A 421 -3.65 -3.29 -7.20
C LEU A 421 -3.78 -2.40 -5.94
N GLY A 422 -4.83 -1.58 -5.85
CA GLY A 422 -5.11 -0.76 -4.67
C GLY A 422 -5.19 -1.58 -3.39
N PHE A 423 -5.87 -2.72 -3.44
CA PHE A 423 -5.94 -3.65 -2.32
C PHE A 423 -4.55 -4.18 -1.92
N ILE A 424 -3.72 -4.58 -2.88
CA ILE A 424 -2.36 -5.06 -2.58
C ILE A 424 -1.48 -3.95 -1.98
N VAL A 425 -1.62 -2.71 -2.44
CA VAL A 425 -0.94 -1.54 -1.87
C VAL A 425 -1.41 -1.30 -0.43
N GLN A 426 -2.70 -1.48 -0.14
CA GLN A 426 -3.21 -1.45 1.24
C GLN A 426 -2.56 -2.53 2.11
N ILE A 427 -2.45 -3.77 1.62
CA ILE A 427 -1.77 -4.85 2.35
C ILE A 427 -0.29 -4.51 2.58
N ALA A 428 0.40 -3.92 1.60
CA ALA A 428 1.77 -3.43 1.79
C ALA A 428 1.84 -2.36 2.88
N GLY A 429 0.85 -1.46 2.94
CA GLY A 429 0.70 -0.48 4.02
C GLY A 429 0.51 -1.10 5.40
N MET A 430 -0.25 -2.19 5.51
CA MET A 430 -0.42 -2.94 6.76
C MET A 430 0.91 -3.61 7.18
N ILE A 431 1.61 -4.25 6.25
CA ILE A 431 2.93 -4.85 6.50
C ILE A 431 3.94 -3.78 6.96
N TYR A 432 3.96 -2.63 6.29
CA TYR A 432 4.79 -1.49 6.70
C TYR A 432 4.47 -1.03 8.11
N HIS A 433 3.18 -0.93 8.45
CA HIS A 433 2.74 -0.56 9.79
C HIS A 433 3.25 -1.54 10.85
N ASP A 434 3.07 -2.85 10.64
CA ASP A 434 3.52 -3.90 11.56
C ASP A 434 5.04 -3.80 11.82
N LEU A 435 5.82 -3.61 10.77
CA LEU A 435 7.26 -3.38 10.84
C LEU A 435 7.61 -2.12 11.61
N ARG A 436 6.99 -1.00 11.26
CA ARG A 436 7.25 0.29 11.91
C ARG A 436 6.99 0.24 13.40
N MET A 437 5.85 -0.37 13.80
CA MET A 437 5.52 -0.54 15.23
C MET A 437 6.54 -1.38 16.00
N ALA A 438 7.15 -2.37 15.35
CA ALA A 438 8.22 -3.16 15.95
C ALA A 438 9.55 -2.38 16.05
N LEU A 439 9.90 -1.62 15.03
CA LEU A 439 11.14 -0.88 14.90
C LEU A 439 11.17 0.39 15.76
N ASP A 440 10.07 1.16 15.81
CA ASP A 440 9.94 2.40 16.59
C ASP A 440 10.18 2.13 18.10
N LYS A 441 9.71 1.00 18.61
CA LYS A 441 9.98 0.57 20.00
C LYS A 441 11.47 0.38 20.30
N LYS A 442 12.28 0.19 19.28
CA LYS A 442 13.73 -0.05 19.37
C LYS A 442 14.57 1.14 18.87
N ASN A 443 13.92 2.25 18.50
CA ASN A 443 14.53 3.43 17.88
C ASN A 443 15.34 3.08 16.61
N LEU A 444 14.78 2.26 15.74
CA LEU A 444 15.38 1.84 14.49
C LEU A 444 14.59 2.41 13.30
N SER A 445 15.31 2.93 12.30
CA SER A 445 14.72 3.35 11.03
C SER A 445 14.42 2.13 10.17
N LEU A 446 13.19 2.05 9.63
CA LEU A 446 12.79 0.95 8.75
C LEU A 446 13.69 0.85 7.52
N ARG A 447 13.91 1.97 6.83
CA ARG A 447 14.72 2.02 5.61
C ARG A 447 16.16 1.56 5.87
N ASP A 448 16.75 1.99 6.99
CA ASP A 448 18.12 1.61 7.34
C ASP A 448 18.20 0.11 7.66
N VAL A 449 17.23 -0.43 8.39
CA VAL A 449 17.16 -1.86 8.72
C VAL A 449 17.01 -2.69 7.45
N ILE A 450 16.06 -2.35 6.56
CA ILE A 450 15.87 -3.07 5.30
C ILE A 450 17.16 -3.02 4.46
N ASN A 451 17.75 -1.85 4.28
CA ASN A 451 18.96 -1.67 3.46
C ASN A 451 20.16 -2.44 4.01
N GLU A 452 20.38 -2.39 5.33
CA GLU A 452 21.48 -3.13 5.94
C GLU A 452 21.27 -4.64 5.84
N LEU A 453 20.05 -5.13 6.13
CA LEU A 453 19.73 -6.55 6.10
C LEU A 453 19.61 -7.13 4.69
N LYS A 454 19.40 -6.31 3.63
CA LYS A 454 19.53 -6.73 2.23
C LYS A 454 20.86 -7.41 1.93
N GLY A 455 21.91 -7.08 2.68
CA GLY A 455 23.21 -7.73 2.56
C GLY A 455 23.27 -9.18 3.04
N ILE A 456 22.33 -9.67 3.86
CA ILE A 456 22.28 -11.07 4.29
C ILE A 456 21.66 -11.90 3.17
N LYS A 457 22.44 -12.82 2.61
CA LYS A 457 22.03 -13.68 1.49
C LYS A 457 21.93 -15.13 1.92
N MET A 458 21.15 -15.90 1.19
CA MET A 458 21.17 -17.36 1.26
C MET A 458 21.71 -17.92 -0.04
N SER A 459 22.64 -18.88 0.05
CA SER A 459 23.25 -19.57 -1.10
C SER A 459 22.96 -21.06 -1.03
N LYS A 460 22.64 -21.68 -2.17
CA LYS A 460 22.40 -23.11 -2.26
C LYS A 460 23.73 -23.85 -2.27
N GLU A 461 23.94 -24.71 -1.28
CA GLU A 461 25.10 -25.60 -1.19
C GLU A 461 24.61 -27.05 -1.11
N ARG A 462 24.79 -27.78 -2.19
CA ARG A 462 24.22 -29.13 -2.36
C ARG A 462 22.69 -29.11 -2.18
N ALA A 463 22.20 -29.70 -1.09
CA ALA A 463 20.76 -29.78 -0.80
C ALA A 463 20.27 -28.77 0.26
N ARG A 464 21.15 -27.88 0.76
CA ARG A 464 20.81 -26.94 1.85
C ARG A 464 21.06 -25.50 1.44
N TRP A 465 20.27 -24.60 2.00
CA TRP A 465 20.47 -23.16 1.87
C TRP A 465 21.28 -22.65 3.06
N MET A 466 22.46 -22.09 2.80
CA MET A 466 23.35 -21.54 3.81
C MET A 466 23.23 -20.03 3.87
N ILE A 467 23.11 -19.47 5.07
CA ILE A 467 23.06 -18.02 5.26
C ILE A 467 24.47 -17.43 5.18
N ARG A 468 24.61 -16.37 4.41
CA ARG A 468 25.88 -15.70 4.11
C ARG A 468 25.83 -14.23 4.49
N ASN A 469 27.02 -13.65 4.72
CA ASN A 469 27.21 -12.23 4.97
C ASN A 469 26.44 -11.68 6.20
N ASN A 470 26.23 -12.53 7.22
CA ASN A 470 25.69 -12.12 8.51
C ASN A 470 26.79 -11.51 9.38
N THR A 471 27.17 -10.25 9.10
CA THR A 471 28.22 -9.50 9.78
C THR A 471 27.86 -9.14 11.22
N LYS A 472 28.81 -8.62 12.01
CA LYS A 472 28.57 -8.21 13.40
C LYS A 472 27.46 -7.15 13.48
N THR A 473 27.51 -6.09 12.65
CA THR A 473 26.50 -5.03 12.62
C THR A 473 25.08 -5.57 12.35
N LYS A 474 24.96 -6.49 11.38
CA LYS A 474 23.69 -7.13 11.04
C LYS A 474 23.15 -7.99 12.17
N ARG A 475 24.03 -8.73 12.86
CA ARG A 475 23.63 -9.49 14.05
C ARG A 475 23.13 -8.59 15.17
N GLU A 476 23.81 -7.47 15.44
CA GLU A 476 23.38 -6.50 16.45
C GLU A 476 21.97 -5.93 16.13
N ILE A 477 21.66 -5.66 14.86
CA ILE A 477 20.32 -5.25 14.44
C ILE A 477 19.32 -6.39 14.70
N CYS A 478 19.63 -7.61 14.27
CA CYS A 478 18.75 -8.76 14.47
C CYS A 478 18.52 -9.06 15.96
N GLU A 479 19.56 -8.96 16.81
CA GLU A 479 19.45 -9.11 18.26
C GLU A 479 18.53 -8.05 18.88
N LYS A 480 18.66 -6.78 18.46
CA LYS A 480 17.73 -5.72 18.91
C LYS A 480 16.29 -6.01 18.54
N LEU A 481 16.06 -6.70 17.44
CA LEU A 481 14.74 -7.07 16.93
C LEU A 481 14.26 -8.43 17.46
N ASP A 482 15.01 -9.08 18.31
CA ASP A 482 14.74 -10.45 18.78
C ASP A 482 14.60 -11.46 17.62
N LEU A 483 15.27 -11.18 16.49
CA LEU A 483 15.22 -11.96 15.26
C LEU A 483 16.37 -12.95 15.17
N VAL A 484 16.04 -14.23 15.14
CA VAL A 484 17.03 -15.28 14.98
C VAL A 484 17.34 -15.52 13.50
N ILE A 485 18.59 -15.37 13.13
CA ILE A 485 19.12 -15.71 11.81
C ILE A 485 19.85 -17.05 11.91
N PRO A 486 19.30 -18.14 11.33
CA PRO A 486 19.94 -19.45 11.40
C PRO A 486 21.20 -19.51 10.53
N VAL A 487 22.02 -20.54 10.71
CA VAL A 487 23.18 -20.80 9.83
C VAL A 487 22.73 -21.37 8.49
N SER A 488 21.65 -22.13 8.47
CA SER A 488 21.04 -22.74 7.28
C SER A 488 19.52 -22.79 7.39
N VAL A 489 18.88 -22.83 6.24
CA VAL A 489 17.41 -22.88 6.06
C VAL A 489 17.04 -24.13 5.26
#